data_5674e0b5a12ea65903c351525b1f866a
#
_entry.id   5674e0b5a12ea65903c351525b1f866a
#
_cell.length_a   1.000
_cell.length_b   1.000
_cell.length_c   1.000
_cell.angle_alpha   90.00
_cell.angle_beta   90.00
_cell.angle_gamma   90.00
#
_symmetry.space_group_name_H-M   'P 1'
#
loop_
_entity.id
_entity.type
_entity.pdbx_description
1 polymer ?
#
loop_
_entity_poly.entity_id
_entity_poly.type
_entity_poly.pdbx_seq_one_letter_code
_entity_poly.pdbx_strand_id
1 'polypeptide(L)'
;MRRTTGWMAVVVTLLISSSLAAAQSDLTERTDAARAAAVDFGMTLIGELQKAIAAGGPASAIGVCSVAAPKIAADKSVANQMTIGRTSLKLRQPNNNPDAWEMQQLLRFEERKAAGENPATIEFAEYVETGGQRVFRYMKAIPTAELCLACHGGTLVPEVTAKELYPQDAATGFKVGDLRGAFTIRQAP
;
A
#
# COMPACT_ATOMS: atom_id res chain seq x y z
N MET A 1 57.01 0.47 30.10
CA MET A 1 55.62 0.00 29.95
C MET A 1 54.80 1.17 29.38
N ARG A 2 54.50 1.19 28.09
CA ARG A 2 53.79 2.29 27.41
C ARG A 2 52.47 1.83 26.85
N ARG A 3 51.45 2.61 27.12
CA ARG A 3 50.02 2.51 26.81
C ARG A 3 49.74 2.41 25.30
N THR A 4 49.11 1.32 24.85
CA THR A 4 48.63 1.11 23.49
C THR A 4 47.13 0.79 23.41
N THR A 5 46.31 1.23 24.38
CA THR A 5 44.92 0.85 24.53
C THR A 5 43.90 1.86 23.98
N GLY A 6 44.33 3.00 23.42
CA GLY A 6 43.42 4.09 23.03
C GLY A 6 42.89 4.08 21.59
N TRP A 7 43.51 3.39 20.65
CA TRP A 7 43.18 3.56 19.22
C TRP A 7 42.15 2.56 18.67
N MET A 8 42.00 1.39 19.29
CA MET A 8 41.01 0.41 18.82
C MET A 8 39.55 0.84 19.06
N ALA A 9 39.26 1.53 20.16
CA ALA A 9 37.91 1.96 20.51
C ALA A 9 37.34 3.03 19.54
N VAL A 10 38.16 3.96 19.07
CA VAL A 10 37.74 5.03 18.16
C VAL A 10 37.41 4.52 16.76
N VAL A 11 38.16 3.55 16.25
CA VAL A 11 37.93 2.96 14.92
C VAL A 11 36.64 2.16 14.87
N VAL A 12 36.31 1.40 15.91
CA VAL A 12 35.06 0.61 15.99
C VAL A 12 33.82 1.52 16.03
N THR A 13 33.88 2.62 16.77
CA THR A 13 32.76 3.58 16.87
C THR A 13 32.46 4.26 15.54
N LEU A 14 33.48 4.63 14.78
CA LEU A 14 33.34 5.24 13.45
C LEU A 14 32.72 4.29 12.41
N LEU A 15 33.07 3.02 12.42
CA LEU A 15 32.55 2.01 11.50
C LEU A 15 31.08 1.71 11.75
N ILE A 16 30.64 1.65 13.01
CA ILE A 16 29.24 1.42 13.38
C ILE A 16 28.35 2.61 12.94
N SER A 17 28.81 3.84 13.12
CA SER A 17 28.07 5.04 12.72
C SER A 17 27.86 5.12 11.21
N SER A 18 28.84 4.74 10.41
CA SER A 18 28.76 4.72 8.95
C SER A 18 27.77 3.67 8.42
N SER A 19 27.73 2.50 9.05
CA SER A 19 26.81 1.42 8.66
C SER A 19 25.34 1.75 8.96
N LEU A 20 25.07 2.39 10.08
CA LEU A 20 23.72 2.83 10.45
C LEU A 20 23.21 3.95 9.53
N ALA A 21 24.07 4.91 9.17
CA ALA A 21 23.73 5.97 8.24
C ALA A 21 23.41 5.42 6.83
N ALA A 22 24.20 4.46 6.34
CA ALA A 22 23.95 3.79 5.05
C ALA A 22 22.64 3.00 5.05
N ALA A 23 22.33 2.25 6.11
CA ALA A 23 21.08 1.52 6.22
C ALA A 23 19.85 2.43 6.28
N GLN A 24 19.96 3.59 6.96
CA GLN A 24 18.89 4.58 7.02
C GLN A 24 18.67 5.27 5.66
N SER A 25 19.75 5.57 4.95
CA SER A 25 19.66 6.17 3.61
C SER A 25 19.01 5.21 2.60
N ASP A 26 19.33 3.92 2.62
CA ASP A 26 18.71 2.89 1.80
C ASP A 26 17.21 2.72 2.11
N LEU A 27 16.82 2.68 3.37
CA LEU A 27 15.41 2.63 3.75
C LEU A 27 14.63 3.85 3.23
N THR A 28 15.22 5.05 3.34
CA THR A 28 14.59 6.29 2.87
C THR A 28 14.42 6.28 1.36
N GLU A 29 15.45 5.93 0.60
CA GLU A 29 15.41 5.87 -0.86
C GLU A 29 14.35 4.87 -1.35
N ARG A 30 14.30 3.66 -0.78
CA ARG A 30 13.29 2.66 -1.11
C ARG A 30 11.87 3.10 -0.73
N THR A 31 11.73 3.80 0.38
CA THR A 31 10.43 4.36 0.81
C THR A 31 9.93 5.41 -0.19
N ASP A 32 10.79 6.30 -0.65
CA ASP A 32 10.45 7.33 -1.64
C ASP A 32 10.07 6.71 -2.99
N ALA A 33 10.83 5.72 -3.44
CA ALA A 33 10.52 4.97 -4.67
C ALA A 33 9.19 4.21 -4.56
N ALA A 34 8.93 3.54 -3.44
CA ALA A 34 7.68 2.83 -3.18
C ALA A 34 6.49 3.79 -3.10
N ARG A 35 6.65 4.94 -2.45
CA ARG A 35 5.63 6.00 -2.41
C ARG A 35 5.28 6.49 -3.81
N ALA A 36 6.28 6.76 -4.64
CA ALA A 36 6.08 7.17 -6.03
C ALA A 36 5.33 6.10 -6.84
N ALA A 37 5.71 4.84 -6.70
CA ALA A 37 5.06 3.71 -7.37
C ALA A 37 3.60 3.51 -6.91
N ALA A 38 3.31 3.66 -5.61
CA ALA A 38 1.96 3.61 -5.06
C ALA A 38 1.07 4.72 -5.60
N VAL A 39 1.60 5.95 -5.67
CA VAL A 39 0.88 7.11 -6.22
C VAL A 39 0.60 6.91 -7.71
N ASP A 40 1.59 6.50 -8.49
CA ASP A 40 1.44 6.25 -9.93
C ASP A 40 0.42 5.14 -10.22
N PHE A 41 0.45 4.04 -9.44
CA PHE A 41 -0.58 2.99 -9.53
C PHE A 41 -1.99 3.54 -9.22
N GLY A 42 -2.11 4.31 -8.13
CA GLY A 42 -3.39 4.90 -7.73
C GLY A 42 -3.95 5.86 -8.78
N MET A 43 -3.13 6.74 -9.32
CA MET A 43 -3.52 7.70 -10.36
C MET A 43 -3.94 7.01 -11.67
N THR A 44 -3.17 6.01 -12.09
CA THR A 44 -3.49 5.20 -13.28
C THR A 44 -4.85 4.52 -13.12
N LEU A 45 -5.10 3.89 -11.97
CA LEU A 45 -6.36 3.22 -11.69
C LEU A 45 -7.56 4.19 -11.64
N ILE A 46 -7.39 5.34 -10.98
CA ILE A 46 -8.43 6.38 -10.93
C ILE A 46 -8.75 6.89 -12.33
N GLY A 47 -7.75 7.10 -13.18
CA GLY A 47 -7.95 7.50 -14.56
C GLY A 47 -8.77 6.49 -15.37
N GLU A 48 -8.51 5.20 -15.24
CA GLU A 48 -9.31 4.15 -15.89
C GLU A 48 -10.74 4.07 -15.34
N LEU A 49 -10.92 4.24 -14.02
CA LEU A 49 -12.24 4.33 -13.40
C LEU A 49 -13.05 5.51 -13.93
N GLN A 50 -12.44 6.69 -14.02
CA GLN A 50 -13.11 7.90 -14.54
C GLN A 50 -13.50 7.75 -16.00
N LYS A 51 -12.65 7.15 -16.84
CA LYS A 51 -12.97 6.84 -18.25
C LYS A 51 -14.17 5.90 -18.35
N ALA A 52 -14.20 4.83 -17.57
CA ALA A 52 -15.29 3.87 -17.57
C ALA A 52 -16.60 4.47 -17.08
N ILE A 53 -16.56 5.29 -16.03
CA ILE A 53 -17.73 6.03 -15.51
C ILE A 53 -18.26 6.99 -16.58
N ALA A 54 -17.40 7.73 -17.26
CA ALA A 54 -17.80 8.65 -18.32
C ALA A 54 -18.42 7.94 -19.52
N ALA A 55 -17.98 6.72 -19.84
CA ALA A 55 -18.46 5.93 -20.96
C ALA A 55 -19.80 5.23 -20.71
N GLY A 56 -20.07 4.77 -19.47
CA GLY A 56 -21.27 3.95 -19.20
C GLY A 56 -21.75 4.00 -17.75
N GLY A 57 -21.39 5.04 -17.02
CA GLY A 57 -21.76 5.21 -15.62
C GLY A 57 -20.99 4.28 -14.64
N PRO A 58 -21.32 4.38 -13.35
CA PRO A 58 -20.61 3.63 -12.30
C PRO A 58 -20.63 2.10 -12.50
N ALA A 59 -21.70 1.53 -13.06
CA ALA A 59 -21.81 0.09 -13.34
C ALA A 59 -20.67 -0.39 -14.27
N SER A 60 -20.33 0.39 -15.30
CA SER A 60 -19.25 0.06 -16.24
C SER A 60 -17.87 0.04 -15.56
N ALA A 61 -17.69 0.82 -14.50
CA ALA A 61 -16.42 0.88 -13.78
C ALA A 61 -16.16 -0.36 -12.88
N ILE A 62 -17.17 -1.18 -12.58
CA ILE A 62 -16.97 -2.42 -11.80
C ILE A 62 -16.01 -3.36 -12.51
N GLY A 63 -16.11 -3.46 -13.85
CA GLY A 63 -15.20 -4.25 -14.68
C GLY A 63 -13.74 -3.78 -14.61
N VAL A 64 -13.49 -2.47 -14.42
CA VAL A 64 -12.14 -1.94 -14.24
C VAL A 64 -11.49 -2.54 -12.98
N CYS A 65 -12.24 -2.63 -11.89
CA CYS A 65 -11.70 -3.17 -10.64
C CYS A 65 -11.38 -4.67 -10.72
N SER A 66 -12.12 -5.45 -11.52
CA SER A 66 -11.91 -6.90 -11.64
C SER A 66 -10.83 -7.27 -12.65
N VAL A 67 -10.70 -6.53 -13.75
CA VAL A 67 -9.83 -6.87 -14.88
C VAL A 67 -8.66 -5.91 -15.01
N ALA A 68 -8.92 -4.60 -15.10
CA ALA A 68 -7.85 -3.64 -15.36
C ALA A 68 -6.93 -3.43 -14.14
N ALA A 69 -7.47 -3.40 -12.93
CA ALA A 69 -6.68 -3.13 -11.74
C ALA A 69 -5.57 -4.18 -11.47
N PRO A 70 -5.81 -5.51 -11.58
CA PRO A 70 -4.75 -6.51 -11.50
C PRO A 70 -3.68 -6.35 -12.58
N LYS A 71 -4.10 -6.04 -13.81
CA LYS A 71 -3.17 -5.80 -14.92
C LYS A 71 -2.29 -4.57 -14.68
N ILE A 72 -2.88 -3.46 -14.27
CA ILE A 72 -2.13 -2.24 -13.93
C ILE A 72 -1.12 -2.54 -12.80
N ALA A 73 -1.53 -3.27 -11.77
CA ALA A 73 -0.62 -3.66 -10.69
C ALA A 73 0.56 -4.51 -11.20
N ALA A 74 0.31 -5.47 -12.09
CA ALA A 74 1.35 -6.29 -12.70
C ALA A 74 2.31 -5.46 -13.56
N ASP A 75 1.79 -4.60 -14.44
CA ASP A 75 2.59 -3.73 -15.30
C ASP A 75 3.48 -2.78 -14.46
N LYS A 76 2.93 -2.16 -13.41
CA LYS A 76 3.68 -1.30 -12.48
C LYS A 76 4.70 -2.09 -11.68
N SER A 77 4.41 -3.34 -11.30
CA SER A 77 5.35 -4.22 -10.61
C SER A 77 6.58 -4.49 -11.45
N VAL A 78 6.40 -4.82 -12.72
CA VAL A 78 7.51 -5.04 -13.66
C VAL A 78 8.32 -3.77 -13.87
N ALA A 79 7.66 -2.64 -14.13
CA ALA A 79 8.31 -1.36 -14.42
C ALA A 79 9.17 -0.85 -13.24
N ASN A 80 8.77 -1.13 -11.99
CA ASN A 80 9.46 -0.66 -10.80
C ASN A 80 10.33 -1.72 -10.13
N GLN A 81 10.37 -2.96 -10.64
CA GLN A 81 11.08 -4.09 -10.00
C GLN A 81 10.64 -4.32 -8.55
N MET A 82 9.34 -4.15 -8.29
CA MET A 82 8.69 -4.31 -6.99
C MET A 82 7.43 -5.15 -7.16
N THR A 83 6.98 -5.85 -6.12
CA THR A 83 5.62 -6.39 -6.11
C THR A 83 4.68 -5.31 -5.61
N ILE A 84 3.76 -4.86 -6.46
CA ILE A 84 2.81 -3.78 -6.16
C ILE A 84 1.39 -4.36 -6.15
N GLY A 85 0.63 -4.03 -5.10
CA GLY A 85 -0.74 -4.48 -4.93
C GLY A 85 -1.56 -3.55 -4.05
N ARG A 86 -2.73 -4.06 -3.68
CA ARG A 86 -3.63 -3.42 -2.70
C ARG A 86 -4.16 -4.45 -1.75
N THR A 87 -4.39 -4.04 -0.52
CA THR A 87 -4.98 -4.88 0.53
C THR A 87 -6.01 -4.10 1.35
N SER A 88 -6.89 -4.78 2.08
CA SER A 88 -7.94 -4.12 2.87
C SER A 88 -8.49 -5.06 3.94
N LEU A 89 -9.01 -4.48 5.03
CA LEU A 89 -9.78 -5.21 6.05
C LEU A 89 -11.18 -5.61 5.54
N LYS A 90 -11.76 -4.81 4.61
CA LYS A 90 -13.03 -5.12 3.95
C LYS A 90 -12.77 -5.43 2.48
N LEU A 91 -12.79 -6.68 2.12
CA LEU A 91 -12.43 -7.15 0.78
C LEU A 91 -13.60 -7.03 -0.19
N ARG A 92 -13.32 -6.60 -1.43
CA ARG A 92 -14.13 -6.87 -2.62
C ARG A 92 -13.50 -7.98 -3.44
N GLN A 93 -12.20 -7.88 -3.70
CA GLN A 93 -11.44 -8.88 -4.45
C GLN A 93 -10.72 -9.81 -3.45
N PRO A 94 -11.02 -11.13 -3.43
CA PRO A 94 -10.39 -12.07 -2.50
C PRO A 94 -8.86 -12.11 -2.58
N ASN A 95 -8.31 -11.91 -3.77
CA ASN A 95 -6.84 -11.90 -3.96
C ASN A 95 -6.12 -10.72 -3.27
N ASN A 96 -6.87 -9.74 -2.76
CA ASN A 96 -6.33 -8.63 -1.98
C ASN A 96 -6.37 -8.91 -0.47
N ASN A 97 -6.52 -10.18 -0.07
CA ASN A 97 -6.49 -10.56 1.34
C ASN A 97 -5.14 -10.22 1.97
N PRO A 98 -5.11 -9.51 3.11
CA PRO A 98 -3.86 -9.14 3.75
C PRO A 98 -3.12 -10.35 4.31
N ASP A 99 -1.80 -10.38 4.19
CA ASP A 99 -0.97 -11.25 4.99
C ASP A 99 -0.89 -10.77 6.46
N ALA A 100 -0.23 -11.52 7.33
CA ALA A 100 -0.18 -11.20 8.76
C ALA A 100 0.45 -9.84 9.05
N TRP A 101 1.49 -9.45 8.29
CA TRP A 101 2.13 -8.15 8.42
C TRP A 101 1.22 -7.03 7.92
N GLU A 102 0.59 -7.20 6.75
CA GLU A 102 -0.35 -6.23 6.17
C GLU A 102 -1.57 -6.01 7.08
N MET A 103 -2.10 -7.10 7.64
CA MET A 103 -3.19 -7.02 8.61
C MET A 103 -2.81 -6.15 9.81
N GLN A 104 -1.62 -6.37 10.36
CA GLN A 104 -1.13 -5.57 11.48
C GLN A 104 -0.99 -4.09 11.11
N GLN A 105 -0.45 -3.78 9.93
CA GLN A 105 -0.31 -2.39 9.49
C GLN A 105 -1.67 -1.73 9.21
N LEU A 106 -2.63 -2.45 8.62
CA LEU A 106 -3.99 -1.94 8.40
C LEU A 106 -4.65 -1.55 9.72
N LEU A 107 -4.53 -2.38 10.77
CA LEU A 107 -5.08 -2.07 12.10
C LEU A 107 -4.38 -0.84 12.70
N ARG A 108 -3.06 -0.73 12.60
CA ARG A 108 -2.32 0.47 13.02
C ARG A 108 -2.74 1.73 12.26
N PHE A 109 -3.05 1.61 10.98
CA PHE A 109 -3.53 2.74 10.18
C PHE A 109 -4.92 3.22 10.65
N GLU A 110 -5.82 2.29 11.02
CA GLU A 110 -7.10 2.66 11.64
C GLU A 110 -6.89 3.35 13.00
N GLU A 111 -5.97 2.88 13.83
CA GLU A 111 -5.62 3.52 15.10
C GLU A 111 -5.09 4.94 14.90
N ARG A 112 -4.15 5.13 13.96
CA ARG A 112 -3.58 6.45 13.62
C ARG A 112 -4.66 7.41 13.10
N LYS A 113 -5.55 6.94 12.22
CA LYS A 113 -6.71 7.70 11.75
C LYS A 113 -7.63 8.08 12.91
N ALA A 114 -7.94 7.13 13.80
CA ALA A 114 -8.78 7.39 14.97
C ALA A 114 -8.15 8.42 15.94
N ALA A 115 -6.82 8.47 16.01
CA ALA A 115 -6.06 9.49 16.73
C ALA A 115 -6.00 10.86 16.02
N GLY A 116 -6.66 11.02 14.86
CA GLY A 116 -6.77 12.28 14.12
C GLY A 116 -5.71 12.51 13.05
N GLU A 117 -4.88 11.52 12.73
CA GLU A 117 -3.94 11.63 11.63
C GLU A 117 -4.66 11.65 10.27
N ASN A 118 -4.17 12.49 9.36
CA ASN A 118 -4.76 12.58 8.03
C ASN A 118 -4.54 11.26 7.25
N PRO A 119 -5.60 10.53 6.86
CA PRO A 119 -5.47 9.26 6.16
C PRO A 119 -4.64 9.32 4.88
N ALA A 120 -4.62 10.46 4.18
CA ALA A 120 -3.87 10.63 2.94
C ALA A 120 -2.34 10.60 3.14
N THR A 121 -1.88 10.86 4.38
CA THR A 121 -0.45 10.88 4.73
C THR A 121 0.02 9.63 5.47
N ILE A 122 -0.91 8.77 5.88
CA ILE A 122 -0.56 7.54 6.62
C ILE A 122 0.18 6.58 5.70
N GLU A 123 1.40 6.27 6.07
CA GLU A 123 2.24 5.25 5.42
C GLU A 123 3.19 4.62 6.43
N PHE A 124 3.76 3.48 6.06
CA PHE A 124 4.75 2.77 6.87
C PHE A 124 5.68 1.94 5.98
N ALA A 125 6.96 1.95 6.33
CA ALA A 125 7.99 1.16 5.65
C ALA A 125 8.96 0.55 6.65
N GLU A 126 9.36 -0.68 6.41
CA GLU A 126 10.42 -1.35 7.16
C GLU A 126 11.02 -2.51 6.37
N TYR A 127 12.09 -3.06 6.88
CA TYR A 127 12.60 -4.35 6.45
C TYR A 127 12.08 -5.45 7.38
N VAL A 128 11.61 -6.54 6.76
CA VAL A 128 11.09 -7.73 7.46
C VAL A 128 11.91 -8.94 7.05
N GLU A 129 12.29 -9.75 8.03
CA GLU A 129 12.91 -11.05 7.76
C GLU A 129 11.84 -12.06 7.33
N THR A 130 11.96 -12.58 6.13
CA THR A 130 11.04 -13.56 5.56
C THR A 130 11.83 -14.69 4.90
N GLY A 131 11.72 -15.91 5.42
CA GLY A 131 12.43 -17.07 4.87
C GLY A 131 13.96 -16.91 4.89
N GLY A 132 14.53 -16.21 5.86
CA GLY A 132 15.97 -15.92 5.96
C GLY A 132 16.45 -14.82 5.02
N GLN A 133 15.55 -14.09 4.37
CA GLN A 133 15.86 -12.96 3.53
C GLN A 133 15.28 -11.66 4.10
N ARG A 134 16.02 -10.59 4.00
CA ARG A 134 15.59 -9.25 4.39
C ARG A 134 14.80 -8.60 3.25
N VAL A 135 13.47 -8.54 3.39
CA VAL A 135 12.54 -8.00 2.39
C VAL A 135 12.09 -6.60 2.79
N PHE A 136 12.22 -5.63 1.90
CA PHE A 136 11.62 -4.31 2.09
C PHE A 136 10.10 -4.40 1.91
N ARG A 137 9.37 -3.81 2.86
CA ARG A 137 7.90 -3.72 2.82
C ARG A 137 7.44 -2.29 3.07
N TYR A 138 6.44 -1.89 2.28
CA TYR A 138 5.85 -0.56 2.37
C TYR A 138 4.33 -0.66 2.22
N MET A 139 3.62 0.14 3.01
CA MET A 139 2.19 0.36 2.83
C MET A 139 1.85 1.85 2.89
N LYS A 140 0.87 2.24 2.05
CA LYS A 140 0.28 3.58 2.07
C LYS A 140 -1.23 3.47 2.12
N ALA A 141 -1.85 4.16 3.07
CA ALA A 141 -3.30 4.19 3.23
C ALA A 141 -4.00 4.75 1.98
N ILE A 142 -5.17 4.21 1.68
CA ILE A 142 -6.06 4.66 0.62
C ILE A 142 -7.31 5.25 1.30
N PRO A 143 -7.43 6.58 1.42
CA PRO A 143 -8.64 7.20 1.94
C PRO A 143 -9.79 7.05 0.95
N THR A 144 -11.01 6.91 1.46
CA THR A 144 -12.22 6.94 0.68
C THR A 144 -12.54 8.37 0.26
N ALA A 145 -12.56 8.64 -1.03
CA ALA A 145 -12.99 9.91 -1.61
C ALA A 145 -14.46 9.83 -2.06
N GLU A 146 -15.07 10.96 -2.42
CA GLU A 146 -16.45 11.01 -2.95
C GLU A 146 -16.66 10.07 -4.13
N LEU A 147 -15.73 10.03 -5.07
CA LEU A 147 -15.78 9.11 -6.22
C LEU A 147 -15.92 7.64 -5.81
N CYS A 148 -15.34 7.26 -4.67
CA CYS A 148 -15.36 5.88 -4.17
C CYS A 148 -16.75 5.44 -3.70
N LEU A 149 -17.58 6.40 -3.25
CA LEU A 149 -18.88 6.13 -2.64
C LEU A 149 -19.88 5.52 -3.62
N ALA A 150 -19.77 5.81 -4.92
CA ALA A 150 -20.62 5.21 -5.95
C ALA A 150 -20.55 3.68 -5.96
N CYS A 151 -19.42 3.10 -5.55
CA CYS A 151 -19.17 1.64 -5.54
C CYS A 151 -18.90 1.07 -4.14
N HIS A 152 -18.60 1.91 -3.16
CA HIS A 152 -18.17 1.49 -1.82
C HIS A 152 -18.98 2.14 -0.68
N GLY A 153 -19.91 3.06 -1.01
CA GLY A 153 -20.79 3.71 -0.04
C GLY A 153 -21.92 2.83 0.48
N GLY A 154 -22.88 3.46 1.18
CA GLY A 154 -24.08 2.78 1.69
C GLY A 154 -25.13 2.48 0.63
N THR A 155 -25.25 3.36 -0.42
CA THR A 155 -26.08 3.12 -1.59
C THR A 155 -25.16 2.80 -2.76
N LEU A 156 -25.25 1.58 -3.23
CA LEU A 156 -24.33 1.06 -4.27
C LEU A 156 -24.94 1.27 -5.68
N VAL A 157 -24.07 1.25 -6.69
CA VAL A 157 -24.40 0.94 -8.08
C VAL A 157 -25.23 -0.33 -8.17
N PRO A 158 -25.95 -0.57 -9.30
CA PRO A 158 -26.86 -1.68 -9.44
C PRO A 158 -26.32 -2.93 -8.76
N GLU A 159 -26.95 -3.27 -7.65
CA GLU A 159 -26.54 -4.31 -6.70
C GLU A 159 -26.28 -5.66 -7.40
N VAL A 160 -27.02 -5.90 -8.46
CA VAL A 160 -26.92 -7.10 -9.29
C VAL A 160 -25.53 -7.27 -9.88
N THR A 161 -24.98 -6.24 -10.55
CA THR A 161 -23.68 -6.34 -11.23
C THR A 161 -22.51 -6.53 -10.24
N ALA A 162 -22.57 -5.86 -9.08
CA ALA A 162 -21.53 -6.02 -8.07
C ALA A 162 -21.56 -7.43 -7.44
N LYS A 163 -22.74 -7.96 -7.13
CA LYS A 163 -22.91 -9.30 -6.57
C LYS A 163 -22.53 -10.43 -7.52
N GLU A 164 -22.79 -10.27 -8.81
CA GLU A 164 -22.39 -11.26 -9.83
C GLU A 164 -20.86 -11.39 -9.93
N LEU A 165 -20.15 -10.26 -9.93
CA LEU A 165 -18.70 -10.24 -10.03
C LEU A 165 -17.99 -10.49 -8.69
N TYR A 166 -18.64 -10.15 -7.59
CA TYR A 166 -18.09 -10.21 -6.25
C TYR A 166 -19.10 -10.74 -5.23
N PRO A 167 -19.42 -12.05 -5.25
CA PRO A 167 -20.46 -12.63 -4.40
C PRO A 167 -20.16 -12.50 -2.90
N GLN A 168 -18.91 -12.30 -2.51
CA GLN A 168 -18.47 -12.15 -1.13
C GLN A 168 -18.02 -10.70 -0.81
N ASP A 169 -18.53 -9.69 -1.55
CA ASP A 169 -18.14 -8.31 -1.37
C ASP A 169 -18.45 -7.79 0.05
N ALA A 170 -17.42 -7.49 0.82
CA ALA A 170 -17.48 -6.84 2.13
C ALA A 170 -17.12 -5.34 2.06
N ALA A 171 -16.70 -4.83 0.89
CA ALA A 171 -16.17 -3.48 0.72
C ALA A 171 -17.27 -2.45 0.47
N THR A 172 -18.23 -2.36 1.38
CA THR A 172 -19.39 -1.46 1.33
C THR A 172 -19.57 -0.68 2.62
N GLY A 173 -20.42 0.36 2.59
CA GLY A 173 -20.74 1.18 3.77
C GLY A 173 -19.64 2.14 4.19
N PHE A 174 -18.71 2.48 3.31
CA PHE A 174 -17.67 3.47 3.56
C PHE A 174 -18.24 4.91 3.50
N LYS A 175 -17.60 5.80 4.25
CA LYS A 175 -17.80 7.25 4.23
C LYS A 175 -16.52 7.93 3.73
N VAL A 176 -16.65 9.18 3.27
CA VAL A 176 -15.46 9.99 2.93
C VAL A 176 -14.52 10.06 4.14
N GLY A 177 -13.24 9.85 3.89
CA GLY A 177 -12.20 9.82 4.92
C GLY A 177 -11.99 8.47 5.60
N ASP A 178 -12.86 7.47 5.40
CA ASP A 178 -12.60 6.12 5.88
C ASP A 178 -11.42 5.49 5.13
N LEU A 179 -10.70 4.58 5.77
CA LEU A 179 -9.65 3.81 5.12
C LEU A 179 -10.27 2.72 4.25
N ARG A 180 -10.21 2.90 2.91
CA ARG A 180 -10.66 1.87 1.95
C ARG A 180 -9.75 0.65 1.97
N GLY A 181 -8.51 0.83 2.40
CA GLY A 181 -7.45 -0.14 2.46
C GLY A 181 -6.09 0.53 2.34
N ALA A 182 -5.12 -0.17 1.78
CA ALA A 182 -3.79 0.36 1.52
C ALA A 182 -3.22 -0.17 0.20
N PHE A 183 -2.35 0.61 -0.44
CA PHE A 183 -1.36 0.07 -1.37
C PHE A 183 -0.35 -0.72 -0.56
N THR A 184 0.13 -1.83 -1.11
CA THR A 184 1.16 -2.67 -0.51
C THR A 184 2.27 -2.93 -1.52
N ILE A 185 3.51 -2.77 -1.10
CA ILE A 185 4.68 -2.93 -1.93
C ILE A 185 5.69 -3.82 -1.22
N ARG A 186 6.27 -4.75 -1.96
CA ARG A 186 7.38 -5.60 -1.51
C ARG A 186 8.51 -5.53 -2.53
N GLN A 187 9.74 -5.50 -2.02
CA GLN A 187 10.93 -5.59 -2.85
C GLN A 187 11.93 -6.53 -2.18
N ALA A 188 12.37 -7.54 -2.91
CA ALA A 188 13.46 -8.40 -2.49
C ALA A 188 14.79 -7.64 -2.44
N PRO A 189 15.79 -8.17 -1.77
CA PRO A 189 17.14 -7.59 -1.72
C PRO A 189 17.73 -7.35 -3.09
#